data_e9ede8d2f19771c83b7f637fbf462ead
#
_entry.id   e9ede8d2f19771c83b7f637fbf462ead
#
_cell.length_a   1.000
_cell.length_b   1.000
_cell.length_c   1.000
_cell.angle_alpha   90.00
_cell.angle_beta   90.00
_cell.angle_gamma   90.00
#
_symmetry.space_group_name_H-M   'P 1'
#
loop_
_entity.id
_entity.type
_entity.pdbx_description
1 polymer ?
#
loop_
_entity_poly.entity_id
_entity_poly.type
_entity_poly.pdbx_seq_one_letter_code
_entity_poly.pdbx_strand_id
1 'polypeptide(L)'
;MENNSSVIERDEVVIRFSGDSGDGMQLSGTLFSDTSALLGNGVSTFPDFPSEIRAPQGTVAGVSGFQVHIGSYAVSTPGDYADVLVAMNPAALKANVKWVRKGGTIICDADAFNEKGFERAGYKTTDAVTELKLEDYHLVFAPVTSMTKEALKDSGLDNKSVLRCKNMFALGICYFMFDRPLTFTEHYYETKFKKNLKVVDANKLVLRAGYNYGANTHAIPNTYRISSANLPKGTYRNINGNTATAWGLIAAAEKAGLELFCGSYPITPATDILQELAKRKDLGVKTLQAEDEIAGICTAIGAAFAGDMAVTTTSGPGLSLKSEALGLAVMTELPLVVVNVQRGGPSTGLPTKTEQSDLNQALWGRNGECPMVVIAASTPADCFDYAFRASKIALEHMTPVMLLTDGFIANGSQPWKIPSMADYPSITPPIVPEGTNDYLPYKRDAERLARSWAIPGTKGLEHRVGGLEKDFLKGSVSHDPLNHQKMVDIRAEKVKRVEEFIPEQKVFGDEQGDLLVIGWGGTYGHLFAAVNGLRQQGKSVSLAHFNYINPLPKNSADVLKRFKKIIVCELNSGQFANYLRMNFQQFEYLQYNKVQGLPFTVAELTDKFNQFLEGK
;
A
#
# COMPACT_ATOMS: atom_id res chain seq x y z
N MET A 1 -29.28 12.99 36.87
CA MET A 1 -29.64 11.76 36.15
C MET A 1 -28.35 11.13 35.70
N GLU A 2 -27.97 10.01 36.29
CA GLU A 2 -26.75 9.29 35.90
C GLU A 2 -26.90 8.84 34.47
N ASN A 3 -25.89 9.15 33.65
CA ASN A 3 -25.79 8.74 32.25
C ASN A 3 -25.63 7.23 32.21
N ASN A 4 -26.70 6.47 32.08
CA ASN A 4 -26.69 5.02 31.91
C ASN A 4 -26.43 4.59 30.47
N SER A 5 -25.47 5.20 29.77
CA SER A 5 -24.93 4.57 28.56
C SER A 5 -24.09 3.38 29.00
N SER A 6 -24.52 2.17 28.68
CA SER A 6 -23.72 0.98 28.98
C SER A 6 -22.45 0.99 28.11
N VAL A 7 -21.29 0.83 28.76
CA VAL A 7 -20.03 0.62 28.08
C VAL A 7 -19.96 -0.86 27.68
N ILE A 8 -19.89 -1.12 26.37
CA ILE A 8 -19.79 -2.48 25.82
C ILE A 8 -18.34 -2.72 25.42
N GLU A 9 -17.70 -3.70 26.04
CA GLU A 9 -16.37 -4.16 25.63
C GLU A 9 -16.49 -4.93 24.31
N ARG A 10 -15.59 -4.63 23.36
CA ARG A 10 -15.50 -5.29 22.06
C ARG A 10 -14.04 -5.63 21.77
N ASP A 11 -13.80 -6.79 21.15
CA ASP A 11 -12.48 -7.19 20.71
C ASP A 11 -12.04 -6.44 19.45
N GLU A 12 -13.00 -6.10 18.58
CA GLU A 12 -12.76 -5.38 17.35
C GLU A 12 -13.98 -4.56 16.93
N VAL A 13 -13.74 -3.58 16.07
CA VAL A 13 -14.78 -2.82 15.38
C VAL A 13 -14.29 -2.29 14.05
N VAL A 14 -15.17 -2.23 13.06
CA VAL A 14 -14.93 -1.65 11.75
C VAL A 14 -15.83 -0.44 11.55
N ILE A 15 -15.21 0.70 11.21
CA ILE A 15 -15.91 1.96 10.95
C ILE A 15 -15.63 2.40 9.53
N ARG A 16 -16.66 2.81 8.80
CA ARG A 16 -16.53 3.38 7.46
C ARG A 16 -17.03 4.82 7.44
N PHE A 17 -16.14 5.77 7.12
CA PHE A 17 -16.46 7.17 6.88
C PHE A 17 -16.73 7.36 5.39
N SER A 18 -17.82 8.03 5.02
CA SER A 18 -18.19 8.22 3.63
C SER A 18 -18.88 9.55 3.37
N GLY A 19 -18.50 10.20 2.26
CA GLY A 19 -19.04 11.50 1.83
C GLY A 19 -18.50 11.86 0.44
N ASP A 20 -18.75 13.08 0.01
CA ASP A 20 -18.12 13.60 -1.20
C ASP A 20 -16.62 13.84 -0.99
N SER A 21 -15.85 13.92 -2.08
CA SER A 21 -14.40 14.18 -2.04
C SER A 21 -14.01 15.44 -1.24
N GLY A 22 -14.92 16.42 -1.09
CA GLY A 22 -14.72 17.65 -0.31
C GLY A 22 -15.17 17.59 1.15
N ASP A 23 -15.82 16.50 1.58
CA ASP A 23 -16.40 16.37 2.93
C ASP A 23 -15.38 16.03 4.02
N GLY A 24 -14.13 15.79 3.67
CA GLY A 24 -13.05 15.54 4.63
C GLY A 24 -13.08 14.14 5.27
N MET A 25 -13.75 13.16 4.67
CA MET A 25 -13.89 11.81 5.22
C MET A 25 -12.55 11.05 5.29
N GLN A 26 -11.66 11.28 4.33
CA GLN A 26 -10.29 10.76 4.37
C GLN A 26 -9.54 11.25 5.62
N LEU A 27 -9.66 12.55 5.93
CA LEU A 27 -9.03 13.14 7.11
C LEU A 27 -9.65 12.59 8.40
N SER A 28 -10.98 12.46 8.47
CA SER A 28 -11.65 11.90 9.66
C SER A 28 -11.23 10.46 9.93
N GLY A 29 -11.17 9.63 8.88
CA GLY A 29 -10.68 8.25 9.00
C GLY A 29 -9.21 8.19 9.43
N THR A 30 -8.35 9.04 8.87
CA THR A 30 -6.94 9.13 9.27
C THR A 30 -6.79 9.53 10.74
N LEU A 31 -7.48 10.59 11.19
CA LEU A 31 -7.42 11.04 12.58
C LEU A 31 -7.98 10.00 13.56
N PHE A 32 -9.03 9.29 13.17
CA PHE A 32 -9.58 8.20 13.97
C PHE A 32 -8.61 7.03 14.10
N SER A 33 -7.99 6.63 12.98
CA SER A 33 -7.00 5.55 12.95
C SER A 33 -5.73 5.90 13.73
N ASP A 34 -5.22 7.13 13.58
CA ASP A 34 -4.04 7.59 14.31
C ASP A 34 -4.30 7.65 15.81
N THR A 35 -5.46 8.19 16.24
CA THR A 35 -5.84 8.22 17.65
C THR A 35 -5.94 6.80 18.22
N SER A 36 -6.51 5.85 17.46
CA SER A 36 -6.64 4.46 17.89
C SER A 36 -5.28 3.76 17.97
N ALA A 37 -4.38 4.00 17.04
CA ALA A 37 -3.00 3.49 17.08
C ALA A 37 -2.22 4.05 18.28
N LEU A 38 -2.39 5.34 18.61
CA LEU A 38 -1.77 5.96 19.78
C LEU A 38 -2.29 5.39 21.12
N LEU A 39 -3.51 4.90 21.14
CA LEU A 39 -4.09 4.18 22.28
C LEU A 39 -3.62 2.71 22.35
N GLY A 40 -2.79 2.27 21.42
CA GLY A 40 -2.22 0.94 21.38
C GLY A 40 -3.12 -0.12 20.75
N ASN A 41 -4.18 0.25 20.05
CA ASN A 41 -4.98 -0.71 19.29
C ASN A 41 -4.22 -1.24 18.06
N GLY A 42 -4.53 -2.46 17.65
CA GLY A 42 -4.25 -2.91 16.27
C GLY A 42 -5.12 -2.11 15.31
N VAL A 43 -4.54 -1.66 14.21
CA VAL A 43 -5.23 -0.81 13.22
C VAL A 43 -4.91 -1.31 11.82
N SER A 44 -5.93 -1.35 10.95
CA SER A 44 -5.76 -1.52 9.50
C SER A 44 -6.75 -0.62 8.78
N THR A 45 -6.31 0.08 7.74
CA THR A 45 -7.15 1.04 7.03
C THR A 45 -7.26 0.74 5.54
N PHE A 46 -8.38 1.19 4.96
CA PHE A 46 -8.62 1.17 3.53
C PHE A 46 -9.20 2.51 3.07
N PRO A 47 -8.37 3.43 2.57
CA PRO A 47 -8.82 4.61 1.85
C PRO A 47 -9.45 4.21 0.52
N ASP A 48 -10.72 4.56 0.31
CA ASP A 48 -11.47 4.29 -0.91
C ASP A 48 -11.76 5.62 -1.61
N PHE A 49 -10.95 5.93 -2.60
CA PHE A 49 -11.08 7.19 -3.34
C PHE A 49 -12.17 7.10 -4.42
N PRO A 50 -12.78 8.23 -4.81
CA PRO A 50 -13.80 8.28 -5.84
C PRO A 50 -13.33 7.59 -7.12
N SER A 51 -14.27 6.95 -7.80
CA SER A 51 -14.02 6.33 -9.11
C SER A 51 -13.73 7.41 -10.18
N GLU A 52 -14.33 8.58 -10.01
CA GLU A 52 -14.20 9.74 -10.89
C GLU A 52 -13.68 10.95 -10.10
N ILE A 53 -12.48 11.44 -10.46
CA ILE A 53 -11.78 12.52 -9.72
C ILE A 53 -12.57 13.85 -9.76
N ARG A 54 -13.42 14.07 -10.77
CA ARG A 54 -14.21 15.30 -10.99
C ARG A 54 -15.71 15.04 -11.07
N ALA A 55 -16.21 13.98 -10.44
CA ALA A 55 -17.64 13.73 -10.39
C ALA A 55 -18.39 14.89 -9.69
N PRO A 56 -19.60 15.22 -10.13
CA PRO A 56 -20.44 16.22 -9.46
C PRO A 56 -20.71 15.83 -8.00
N GLN A 57 -20.72 16.83 -7.12
CA GLN A 57 -21.04 16.61 -5.69
C GLN A 57 -22.44 16.05 -5.49
N GLY A 58 -22.58 15.09 -4.57
CA GLY A 58 -23.83 14.43 -4.26
C GLY A 58 -24.17 13.27 -5.19
N THR A 59 -23.27 12.89 -6.12
CA THR A 59 -23.44 11.70 -6.98
C THR A 59 -22.67 10.50 -6.47
N VAL A 60 -23.16 9.29 -6.77
CA VAL A 60 -22.52 8.03 -6.32
C VAL A 60 -21.08 7.91 -6.85
N ALA A 61 -20.81 8.39 -8.06
CA ALA A 61 -19.47 8.35 -8.66
C ALA A 61 -18.43 9.21 -7.91
N GLY A 62 -18.88 10.29 -7.22
CA GLY A 62 -18.03 11.21 -6.44
C GLY A 62 -17.82 10.81 -4.99
N VAL A 63 -18.37 9.67 -4.55
CA VAL A 63 -18.28 9.23 -3.17
C VAL A 63 -16.84 8.80 -2.84
N SER A 64 -16.31 9.37 -1.76
CA SER A 64 -15.07 9.01 -1.10
C SER A 64 -15.38 8.24 0.17
N GLY A 65 -14.62 7.17 0.45
CA GLY A 65 -14.76 6.37 1.65
C GLY A 65 -13.42 6.18 2.37
N PHE A 66 -13.47 5.91 3.67
CA PHE A 66 -12.30 5.52 4.45
C PHE A 66 -12.74 4.50 5.50
N GLN A 67 -12.24 3.30 5.40
CA GLN A 67 -12.55 2.23 6.35
C GLN A 67 -11.41 2.05 7.34
N VAL A 68 -11.76 1.90 8.61
CA VAL A 68 -10.82 1.68 9.72
C VAL A 68 -11.28 0.45 10.49
N HIS A 69 -10.42 -0.53 10.59
CA HIS A 69 -10.57 -1.68 11.49
C HIS A 69 -9.66 -1.47 12.69
N ILE A 70 -10.21 -1.50 13.90
CA ILE A 70 -9.46 -1.44 15.14
C ILE A 70 -9.73 -2.68 15.98
N GLY A 71 -8.71 -3.19 16.67
CA GLY A 71 -8.82 -4.40 17.48
C GLY A 71 -7.97 -4.36 18.74
N SER A 72 -8.33 -5.19 19.72
CA SER A 72 -7.54 -5.51 20.92
C SER A 72 -6.37 -6.45 20.62
N TYR A 73 -6.14 -6.76 19.34
CA TYR A 73 -5.08 -7.58 18.80
C TYR A 73 -4.54 -6.97 17.50
N ALA A 74 -3.45 -7.54 16.96
CA ALA A 74 -2.90 -7.11 15.67
C ALA A 74 -3.85 -7.50 14.52
N VAL A 75 -4.62 -6.53 13.99
CA VAL A 75 -5.52 -6.77 12.85
C VAL A 75 -4.75 -6.78 11.54
N SER A 76 -5.08 -7.68 10.63
CA SER A 76 -4.39 -7.88 9.35
C SER A 76 -5.16 -7.34 8.14
N THR A 77 -6.45 -6.98 8.31
CA THR A 77 -7.32 -6.50 7.24
C THR A 77 -8.14 -5.30 7.68
N PRO A 78 -8.64 -4.47 6.75
CA PRO A 78 -9.55 -3.37 7.10
C PRO A 78 -10.96 -3.83 7.46
N GLY A 79 -11.22 -5.15 7.53
CA GLY A 79 -12.52 -5.74 7.78
C GLY A 79 -13.39 -5.85 6.54
N ASP A 80 -14.27 -6.86 6.49
CA ASP A 80 -15.15 -7.09 5.33
C ASP A 80 -16.38 -6.18 5.38
N TYR A 81 -17.00 -6.04 6.56
CA TYR A 81 -18.21 -5.26 6.79
C TYR A 81 -18.03 -4.30 7.96
N ALA A 82 -18.52 -3.08 7.79
CA ALA A 82 -18.50 -2.07 8.84
C ALA A 82 -19.58 -2.32 9.90
N ASP A 83 -19.22 -2.14 11.18
CA ASP A 83 -20.16 -2.07 12.30
C ASP A 83 -20.82 -0.69 12.36
N VAL A 84 -20.10 0.35 11.89
CA VAL A 84 -20.58 1.74 11.86
C VAL A 84 -20.27 2.36 10.50
N LEU A 85 -21.29 2.97 9.88
CA LEU A 85 -21.15 3.81 8.69
C LEU A 85 -21.45 5.26 9.06
N VAL A 86 -20.56 6.17 8.73
CA VAL A 86 -20.82 7.62 8.71
C VAL A 86 -21.08 8.03 7.28
N ALA A 87 -22.29 8.49 6.95
CA ALA A 87 -22.72 8.88 5.61
C ALA A 87 -23.11 10.36 5.59
N MET A 88 -22.26 11.20 5.00
CA MET A 88 -22.45 12.66 5.00
C MET A 88 -23.50 13.15 3.99
N ASN A 89 -24.03 12.25 3.15
CA ASN A 89 -25.09 12.57 2.19
C ASN A 89 -25.76 11.28 1.67
N PRO A 90 -26.92 11.40 0.94
CA PRO A 90 -27.61 10.23 0.40
C PRO A 90 -26.79 9.37 -0.56
N ALA A 91 -25.90 9.98 -1.37
CA ALA A 91 -25.03 9.24 -2.29
C ALA A 91 -24.02 8.36 -1.53
N ALA A 92 -23.44 8.88 -0.44
CA ALA A 92 -22.54 8.15 0.43
C ALA A 92 -23.25 6.94 1.10
N LEU A 93 -24.48 7.11 1.56
CA LEU A 93 -25.30 6.03 2.09
C LEU A 93 -25.56 4.96 1.03
N LYS A 94 -26.07 5.35 -0.14
CA LYS A 94 -26.39 4.43 -1.25
C LYS A 94 -25.20 3.61 -1.71
N ALA A 95 -24.03 4.24 -1.82
CA ALA A 95 -22.80 3.58 -2.26
C ALA A 95 -22.28 2.55 -1.25
N ASN A 96 -22.50 2.77 0.06
CA ASN A 96 -21.78 2.07 1.13
C ASN A 96 -22.66 1.18 2.02
N VAL A 97 -23.99 1.29 2.00
CA VAL A 97 -24.86 0.48 2.87
C VAL A 97 -24.64 -1.03 2.72
N LYS A 98 -24.31 -1.49 1.52
CA LYS A 98 -24.00 -2.90 1.23
C LYS A 98 -22.76 -3.44 1.97
N TRP A 99 -21.92 -2.56 2.48
CA TRP A 99 -20.72 -2.88 3.25
C TRP A 99 -20.95 -2.73 4.76
N VAL A 100 -22.18 -2.55 5.21
CA VAL A 100 -22.55 -2.45 6.62
C VAL A 100 -23.12 -3.79 7.07
N ARG A 101 -22.65 -4.27 8.22
CA ARG A 101 -23.17 -5.48 8.86
C ARG A 101 -24.62 -5.25 9.28
N LYS A 102 -25.50 -6.25 9.10
CA LYS A 102 -26.87 -6.17 9.62
C LYS A 102 -26.86 -5.93 11.12
N GLY A 103 -27.73 -5.04 11.59
CA GLY A 103 -27.75 -4.55 12.97
C GLY A 103 -26.67 -3.49 13.26
N GLY A 104 -25.88 -3.09 12.28
CA GLY A 104 -24.89 -2.02 12.41
C GLY A 104 -25.52 -0.64 12.57
N THR A 105 -24.71 0.34 12.96
CA THR A 105 -25.15 1.73 13.14
C THR A 105 -24.84 2.57 11.92
N ILE A 106 -25.78 3.37 11.45
CA ILE A 106 -25.60 4.30 10.33
C ILE A 106 -25.85 5.72 10.82
N ILE A 107 -24.81 6.55 10.81
CA ILE A 107 -24.85 7.97 11.21
C ILE A 107 -24.94 8.81 9.94
N CYS A 108 -26.01 9.59 9.79
CA CYS A 108 -26.28 10.44 8.62
C CYS A 108 -26.28 11.92 9.00
N ASP A 109 -25.75 12.79 8.11
CA ASP A 109 -25.97 14.24 8.23
C ASP A 109 -27.40 14.57 7.76
N ALA A 110 -28.33 14.72 8.72
CA ALA A 110 -29.75 15.01 8.47
C ALA A 110 -29.97 16.20 7.50
N ASP A 111 -29.12 17.21 7.55
CA ASP A 111 -29.23 18.40 6.72
C ASP A 111 -29.01 18.14 5.23
N ALA A 112 -28.29 17.07 4.88
CA ALA A 112 -28.01 16.67 3.51
C ALA A 112 -29.10 15.76 2.91
N PHE A 113 -29.96 15.14 3.74
CA PHE A 113 -31.03 14.22 3.33
C PHE A 113 -32.32 14.97 3.00
N ASN A 114 -32.26 15.76 1.94
CA ASN A 114 -33.36 16.57 1.40
C ASN A 114 -33.63 16.19 -0.08
N GLU A 115 -34.73 16.67 -0.65
CA GLU A 115 -35.15 16.35 -2.03
C GLU A 115 -34.00 16.44 -3.04
N LYS A 116 -33.25 17.54 -3.00
CA LYS A 116 -32.12 17.78 -3.91
C LYS A 116 -30.97 16.79 -3.68
N GLY A 117 -30.72 16.38 -2.45
CA GLY A 117 -29.73 15.35 -2.10
C GLY A 117 -30.13 13.98 -2.64
N PHE A 118 -31.38 13.60 -2.49
CA PHE A 118 -31.93 12.34 -3.01
C PHE A 118 -31.92 12.30 -4.54
N GLU A 119 -32.36 13.38 -5.19
CA GLU A 119 -32.35 13.51 -6.66
C GLU A 119 -30.93 13.31 -7.23
N ARG A 120 -29.94 14.03 -6.68
CA ARG A 120 -28.54 13.93 -7.13
C ARG A 120 -27.96 12.54 -6.95
N ALA A 121 -28.32 11.85 -5.87
CA ALA A 121 -27.90 10.49 -5.58
C ALA A 121 -28.67 9.43 -6.38
N GLY A 122 -29.65 9.86 -7.19
CA GLY A 122 -30.45 8.98 -8.04
C GLY A 122 -31.39 8.07 -7.25
N TYR A 123 -31.96 8.55 -6.14
CA TYR A 123 -33.06 7.85 -5.45
C TYR A 123 -34.38 8.05 -6.21
N LYS A 124 -35.27 7.10 -6.08
CA LYS A 124 -36.62 7.14 -6.65
C LYS A 124 -37.61 7.88 -5.76
N THR A 125 -37.31 7.92 -4.46
CA THR A 125 -38.12 8.54 -3.42
C THR A 125 -37.26 9.39 -2.49
N THR A 126 -37.88 10.16 -1.60
CA THR A 126 -37.19 10.88 -0.51
C THR A 126 -37.12 10.06 0.77
N ASP A 127 -37.44 8.78 0.72
CA ASP A 127 -37.37 7.83 1.83
C ASP A 127 -36.27 6.80 1.59
N ALA A 128 -35.07 7.10 2.12
CA ALA A 128 -33.92 6.20 2.03
C ALA A 128 -34.14 4.91 2.82
N VAL A 129 -34.94 4.94 3.89
CA VAL A 129 -35.16 3.77 4.77
C VAL A 129 -35.87 2.69 3.98
N THR A 130 -36.99 3.04 3.36
CA THR A 130 -37.77 2.10 2.55
C THR A 130 -37.00 1.68 1.28
N GLU A 131 -36.36 2.65 0.56
CA GLU A 131 -35.70 2.35 -0.73
C GLU A 131 -34.49 1.42 -0.55
N LEU A 132 -33.70 1.57 0.54
CA LEU A 132 -32.51 0.78 0.81
C LEU A 132 -32.74 -0.35 1.83
N LYS A 133 -33.98 -0.54 2.33
CA LYS A 133 -34.35 -1.58 3.31
C LYS A 133 -33.49 -1.48 4.58
N LEU A 134 -33.55 -0.32 5.24
CA LEU A 134 -32.71 -0.01 6.39
C LEU A 134 -33.35 -0.35 7.76
N GLU A 135 -34.46 -1.06 7.78
CA GLU A 135 -35.23 -1.39 9.00
C GLU A 135 -34.40 -2.22 10.02
N ASP A 136 -33.43 -2.99 9.51
CA ASP A 136 -32.54 -3.81 10.34
C ASP A 136 -31.33 -3.04 10.91
N TYR A 137 -31.20 -1.74 10.64
CA TYR A 137 -30.05 -0.92 11.07
C TYR A 137 -30.42 0.10 12.14
N HIS A 138 -29.45 0.46 12.98
CA HIS A 138 -29.59 1.56 13.94
C HIS A 138 -29.28 2.90 13.24
N LEU A 139 -30.34 3.65 12.92
CA LEU A 139 -30.21 4.90 12.18
C LEU A 139 -30.08 6.09 13.15
N VAL A 140 -29.05 6.91 12.94
CA VAL A 140 -28.80 8.14 13.69
C VAL A 140 -28.74 9.31 12.69
N PHE A 141 -29.80 10.10 12.63
CA PHE A 141 -29.84 11.33 11.84
C PHE A 141 -29.42 12.52 12.71
N ALA A 142 -28.16 12.93 12.59
CA ALA A 142 -27.60 14.06 13.30
C ALA A 142 -27.55 15.30 12.39
N PRO A 143 -27.96 16.49 12.85
CA PRO A 143 -27.93 17.72 12.04
C PRO A 143 -26.50 18.29 11.99
N VAL A 144 -25.57 17.54 11.37
CA VAL A 144 -24.13 17.79 11.38
C VAL A 144 -23.80 19.18 10.81
N THR A 145 -24.39 19.52 9.67
CA THR A 145 -24.15 20.80 9.01
C THR A 145 -24.72 21.97 9.81
N SER A 146 -25.95 21.87 10.33
CA SER A 146 -26.60 22.92 11.14
C SER A 146 -25.86 23.15 12.47
N MET A 147 -25.51 22.08 13.16
CA MET A 147 -24.75 22.17 14.42
C MET A 147 -23.35 22.73 14.22
N THR A 148 -22.70 22.42 13.10
CA THR A 148 -21.39 23.02 12.75
C THR A 148 -21.52 24.54 12.56
N LYS A 149 -22.57 24.99 11.86
CA LYS A 149 -22.83 26.44 11.66
C LYS A 149 -23.12 27.12 12.98
N GLU A 150 -23.95 26.52 13.84
CA GLU A 150 -24.27 27.07 15.15
C GLU A 150 -23.03 27.16 16.05
N ALA A 151 -22.20 26.11 16.10
CA ALA A 151 -20.93 26.11 16.86
C ALA A 151 -19.96 27.20 16.41
N LEU A 152 -20.00 27.59 15.14
CA LEU A 152 -19.08 28.57 14.55
C LEU A 152 -19.70 29.92 14.22
N LYS A 153 -20.92 30.22 14.67
CA LYS A 153 -21.64 31.46 14.34
C LYS A 153 -20.85 32.74 14.68
N ASP A 154 -20.09 32.70 15.77
CA ASP A 154 -19.31 33.84 16.27
C ASP A 154 -17.80 33.76 15.89
N SER A 155 -17.41 32.80 15.06
CA SER A 155 -16.00 32.56 14.68
C SER A 155 -15.39 33.59 13.73
N GLY A 156 -16.26 34.36 13.02
CA GLY A 156 -15.82 35.29 11.98
C GLY A 156 -15.23 34.60 10.74
N LEU A 157 -15.52 33.30 10.54
CA LEU A 157 -15.16 32.56 9.34
C LEU A 157 -16.25 32.72 8.24
N ASP A 158 -15.83 32.67 6.98
CA ASP A 158 -16.77 32.60 5.87
C ASP A 158 -17.50 31.25 5.82
N ASN A 159 -18.68 31.22 5.20
CA ASN A 159 -19.53 30.03 5.15
C ASN A 159 -18.83 28.80 4.54
N LYS A 160 -17.91 28.99 3.57
CA LYS A 160 -17.15 27.89 2.96
C LYS A 160 -16.14 27.29 3.96
N SER A 161 -15.48 28.13 4.73
CA SER A 161 -14.56 27.70 5.79
C SER A 161 -15.30 27.01 6.94
N VAL A 162 -16.48 27.49 7.34
CA VAL A 162 -17.36 26.84 8.32
C VAL A 162 -17.74 25.44 7.84
N LEU A 163 -18.23 25.29 6.62
CA LEU A 163 -18.65 23.98 6.09
C LEU A 163 -17.50 22.97 5.95
N ARG A 164 -16.26 23.43 5.82
CA ARG A 164 -15.09 22.55 5.82
C ARG A 164 -14.80 21.90 7.18
N CYS A 165 -15.39 22.41 8.27
CA CYS A 165 -15.21 21.85 9.59
C CYS A 165 -16.23 20.75 9.94
N LYS A 166 -17.26 20.51 9.11
CA LYS A 166 -18.37 19.58 9.43
C LYS A 166 -17.92 18.14 9.69
N ASN A 167 -16.82 17.72 9.04
CA ASN A 167 -16.22 16.40 9.28
C ASN A 167 -15.75 16.20 10.73
N MET A 168 -15.36 17.27 11.42
CA MET A 168 -14.99 17.20 12.83
C MET A 168 -16.17 16.95 13.74
N PHE A 169 -17.38 17.44 13.38
CA PHE A 169 -18.58 17.12 14.14
C PHE A 169 -18.88 15.60 14.07
N ALA A 170 -18.88 15.04 12.87
CA ALA A 170 -19.08 13.60 12.69
C ALA A 170 -17.99 12.76 13.40
N LEU A 171 -16.73 13.20 13.31
CA LEU A 171 -15.63 12.57 14.06
C LEU A 171 -15.83 12.65 15.57
N GLY A 172 -16.31 13.78 16.08
CA GLY A 172 -16.64 13.96 17.51
C GLY A 172 -17.69 12.96 18.01
N ILE A 173 -18.74 12.72 17.23
CA ILE A 173 -19.75 11.68 17.55
C ILE A 173 -19.08 10.30 17.64
N CYS A 174 -18.21 9.97 16.67
CA CYS A 174 -17.49 8.69 16.70
C CYS A 174 -16.54 8.59 17.91
N TYR A 175 -15.89 9.70 18.29
CA TYR A 175 -15.01 9.71 19.48
C TYR A 175 -15.79 9.45 20.76
N PHE A 176 -16.99 10.01 20.91
CA PHE A 176 -17.87 9.65 22.02
C PHE A 176 -18.26 8.16 21.97
N MET A 177 -18.74 7.69 20.80
CA MET A 177 -19.18 6.30 20.62
C MET A 177 -18.09 5.27 20.96
N PHE A 178 -16.81 5.58 20.69
CA PHE A 178 -15.70 4.66 20.88
C PHE A 178 -14.74 5.06 22.01
N ASP A 179 -15.19 5.91 22.92
CA ASP A 179 -14.44 6.34 24.12
C ASP A 179 -13.02 6.82 23.74
N ARG A 180 -12.94 7.73 22.74
CA ARG A 180 -11.65 8.26 22.23
C ARG A 180 -11.37 9.65 22.80
N PRO A 181 -10.13 9.94 23.25
CA PRO A 181 -9.75 11.26 23.71
C PRO A 181 -9.65 12.24 22.52
N LEU A 182 -10.08 13.49 22.73
CA LEU A 182 -10.02 14.54 21.70
C LEU A 182 -8.60 15.11 21.53
N THR A 183 -7.76 14.97 22.55
CA THR A 183 -6.45 15.64 22.69
C THR A 183 -5.51 15.40 21.53
N PHE A 184 -5.47 14.19 20.95
CA PHE A 184 -4.59 13.87 19.81
C PHE A 184 -5.00 14.63 18.56
N THR A 185 -6.30 14.69 18.25
CA THR A 185 -6.82 15.45 17.11
C THR A 185 -6.67 16.95 17.32
N GLU A 186 -6.89 17.46 18.54
CA GLU A 186 -6.65 18.86 18.87
C GLU A 186 -5.19 19.24 18.65
N HIS A 187 -4.24 18.42 19.13
CA HIS A 187 -2.80 18.63 18.93
C HIS A 187 -2.40 18.55 17.44
N TYR A 188 -3.00 17.66 16.66
CA TYR A 188 -2.79 17.61 15.22
C TYR A 188 -3.11 18.98 14.56
N TYR A 189 -4.25 19.59 14.90
CA TYR A 189 -4.62 20.90 14.35
C TYR A 189 -3.68 22.00 14.82
N GLU A 190 -3.29 22.02 16.08
CA GLU A 190 -2.32 22.97 16.63
C GLU A 190 -0.97 22.91 15.92
N THR A 191 -0.51 21.72 15.59
CA THR A 191 0.76 21.50 14.92
C THR A 191 0.69 21.86 13.43
N LYS A 192 -0.31 21.31 12.73
CA LYS A 192 -0.42 21.43 11.27
C LYS A 192 -0.82 22.84 10.83
N PHE A 193 -1.71 23.47 11.57
CA PHE A 193 -2.25 24.79 11.24
C PHE A 193 -1.78 25.91 12.18
N LYS A 194 -0.60 25.76 12.81
CA LYS A 194 -0.03 26.72 13.75
C LYS A 194 0.02 28.18 13.25
N LYS A 195 0.00 28.40 11.93
CA LYS A 195 -0.03 29.73 11.30
C LYS A 195 -1.44 30.30 11.15
N ASN A 196 -2.50 29.51 11.43
CA ASN A 196 -3.90 29.93 11.26
C ASN A 196 -4.73 29.47 12.46
N LEU A 197 -4.59 30.17 13.57
CA LEU A 197 -5.25 29.87 14.83
C LEU A 197 -6.78 29.82 14.72
N LYS A 198 -7.40 30.65 13.85
CA LYS A 198 -8.84 30.61 13.64
C LYS A 198 -9.31 29.25 13.11
N VAL A 199 -8.53 28.60 12.23
CA VAL A 199 -8.84 27.26 11.72
C VAL A 199 -8.64 26.21 12.82
N VAL A 200 -7.61 26.36 13.65
CA VAL A 200 -7.36 25.46 14.79
C VAL A 200 -8.55 25.51 15.75
N ASP A 201 -8.93 26.70 16.21
CA ASP A 201 -10.01 26.90 17.20
C ASP A 201 -11.36 26.43 16.65
N ALA A 202 -11.66 26.71 15.37
CA ALA A 202 -12.89 26.27 14.73
C ALA A 202 -13.02 24.74 14.69
N ASN A 203 -11.96 24.03 14.29
CA ASN A 203 -12.01 22.57 14.21
C ASN A 203 -12.07 21.92 15.60
N LYS A 204 -11.37 22.46 16.60
CA LYS A 204 -11.46 22.00 17.98
C LYS A 204 -12.86 22.20 18.57
N LEU A 205 -13.47 23.37 18.32
CA LEU A 205 -14.82 23.68 18.80
C LEU A 205 -15.86 22.73 18.18
N VAL A 206 -15.78 22.50 16.87
CA VAL A 206 -16.71 21.61 16.16
C VAL A 206 -16.50 20.13 16.58
N LEU A 207 -15.26 19.70 16.80
CA LEU A 207 -14.97 18.36 17.32
C LEU A 207 -15.62 18.13 18.70
N ARG A 208 -15.46 19.10 19.61
CA ARG A 208 -16.09 19.07 20.94
C ARG A 208 -17.62 19.12 20.86
N ALA A 209 -18.18 19.92 19.94
CA ALA A 209 -19.61 19.99 19.73
C ALA A 209 -20.18 18.62 19.29
N GLY A 210 -19.51 17.91 18.38
CA GLY A 210 -19.91 16.57 17.96
C GLY A 210 -19.80 15.54 19.09
N TYR A 211 -18.75 15.58 19.89
CA TYR A 211 -18.59 14.73 21.06
C TYR A 211 -19.74 14.96 22.08
N ASN A 212 -20.01 16.22 22.40
CA ASN A 212 -21.07 16.60 23.32
C ASN A 212 -22.48 16.26 22.77
N TYR A 213 -22.67 16.34 21.45
CA TYR A 213 -23.91 15.88 20.83
C TYR A 213 -24.14 14.38 21.10
N GLY A 214 -23.14 13.54 20.88
CA GLY A 214 -23.22 12.12 21.20
C GLY A 214 -23.54 11.86 22.68
N ALA A 215 -22.90 12.61 23.57
CA ALA A 215 -23.06 12.46 25.02
C ALA A 215 -24.45 12.89 25.56
N ASN A 216 -25.04 13.95 24.98
CA ASN A 216 -26.20 14.62 25.59
C ASN A 216 -27.53 14.29 24.90
N THR A 217 -27.53 13.78 23.66
CA THR A 217 -28.79 13.57 22.91
C THR A 217 -29.38 12.18 23.04
N HIS A 218 -28.65 11.23 23.69
CA HIS A 218 -29.03 9.81 23.73
C HIS A 218 -29.24 9.17 22.33
N ALA A 219 -28.81 9.86 21.27
CA ALA A 219 -28.86 9.32 19.90
C ALA A 219 -27.93 8.11 19.75
N ILE A 220 -26.92 8.02 20.60
CA ILE A 220 -25.96 6.91 20.69
C ILE A 220 -26.25 6.14 21.97
N PRO A 221 -26.96 5.01 21.91
CA PRO A 221 -27.42 4.29 23.10
C PRO A 221 -26.29 3.61 23.88
N ASN A 222 -25.20 3.23 23.20
CA ASN A 222 -24.08 2.50 23.80
C ASN A 222 -22.75 3.16 23.39
N THR A 223 -21.79 3.11 24.33
CA THR A 223 -20.38 3.39 24.01
C THR A 223 -19.61 2.08 23.96
N TYR A 224 -18.62 2.02 23.08
CA TYR A 224 -17.80 0.83 22.88
C TYR A 224 -16.37 1.08 23.34
N ARG A 225 -15.81 0.12 24.04
CA ARG A 225 -14.41 0.16 24.45
C ARG A 225 -13.66 -1.00 23.79
N ILE A 226 -12.53 -0.68 23.16
CA ILE A 226 -11.60 -1.64 22.57
C ILE A 226 -10.29 -1.52 23.35
N SER A 227 -9.89 -2.59 24.02
CA SER A 227 -8.63 -2.64 24.77
C SER A 227 -7.41 -2.50 23.86
N SER A 228 -6.27 -2.10 24.42
CA SER A 228 -5.01 -2.07 23.66
C SER A 228 -4.59 -3.47 23.20
N ALA A 229 -4.01 -3.56 22.02
CA ALA A 229 -3.45 -4.80 21.49
C ALA A 229 -2.14 -5.15 22.21
N ASN A 230 -1.91 -6.44 22.42
CA ASN A 230 -0.65 -6.93 22.97
C ASN A 230 0.44 -6.96 21.86
N LEU A 231 0.87 -5.78 21.46
CA LEU A 231 1.94 -5.63 20.46
C LEU A 231 3.32 -5.74 21.10
N PRO A 232 4.36 -6.20 20.37
CA PRO A 232 5.73 -6.24 20.87
C PRO A 232 6.19 -4.85 21.38
N LYS A 233 6.87 -4.80 22.52
CA LYS A 233 7.35 -3.52 23.09
C LYS A 233 8.22 -2.75 22.09
N GLY A 234 8.03 -1.44 22.02
CA GLY A 234 8.78 -0.54 21.14
C GLY A 234 8.09 0.79 20.90
N THR A 235 8.70 1.62 20.08
CA THR A 235 8.10 2.86 19.58
C THR A 235 7.36 2.56 18.28
N TYR A 236 6.11 3.01 18.19
CA TYR A 236 5.25 2.77 17.03
C TYR A 236 4.85 4.06 16.34
N ARG A 237 4.61 3.95 15.06
CA ARG A 237 3.94 4.96 14.25
C ARG A 237 2.88 4.28 13.40
N ASN A 238 1.71 4.91 13.24
CA ASN A 238 0.79 4.51 12.18
C ASN A 238 1.38 4.98 10.84
N ILE A 239 1.63 4.05 9.90
CA ILE A 239 2.32 4.35 8.65
C ILE A 239 1.57 3.78 7.45
N ASN A 240 1.49 4.52 6.35
CA ASN A 240 1.02 4.00 5.07
C ASN A 240 2.19 3.48 4.22
N GLY A 241 1.87 2.61 3.25
CA GLY A 241 2.91 1.94 2.48
C GLY A 241 3.76 2.87 1.61
N ASN A 242 3.19 3.95 1.06
CA ASN A 242 3.97 4.92 0.28
C ASN A 242 5.02 5.63 1.15
N THR A 243 4.65 6.05 2.36
CA THR A 243 5.60 6.65 3.32
C THR A 243 6.64 5.62 3.76
N ALA A 244 6.22 4.38 4.05
CA ALA A 244 7.12 3.30 4.43
C ALA A 244 8.13 2.99 3.31
N THR A 245 7.67 2.93 2.06
CA THR A 245 8.54 2.76 0.88
C THR A 245 9.59 3.87 0.80
N ALA A 246 9.17 5.13 0.89
CA ALA A 246 10.10 6.27 0.84
C ALA A 246 11.16 6.19 1.94
N TRP A 247 10.77 5.84 3.16
CA TRP A 247 11.69 5.73 4.28
C TRP A 247 12.62 4.52 4.17
N GLY A 248 12.15 3.39 3.63
CA GLY A 248 12.99 2.23 3.35
C GLY A 248 14.08 2.53 2.31
N LEU A 249 13.76 3.33 1.28
CA LEU A 249 14.73 3.80 0.30
C LEU A 249 15.79 4.72 0.93
N ILE A 250 15.38 5.66 1.79
CA ILE A 250 16.30 6.54 2.51
C ILE A 250 17.24 5.73 3.42
N ALA A 251 16.67 4.78 4.17
CA ALA A 251 17.44 3.90 5.04
C ALA A 251 18.47 3.05 4.28
N ALA A 252 18.13 2.60 3.07
CA ALA A 252 19.05 1.85 2.22
C ALA A 252 20.20 2.73 1.71
N ALA A 253 19.91 3.96 1.28
CA ALA A 253 20.92 4.92 0.84
C ALA A 253 21.91 5.23 1.96
N GLU A 254 21.42 5.46 3.19
CA GLU A 254 22.25 5.67 4.39
C GLU A 254 23.15 4.46 4.66
N LYS A 255 22.61 3.23 4.61
CA LYS A 255 23.37 1.99 4.82
C LYS A 255 24.38 1.70 3.71
N ALA A 256 24.16 2.23 2.52
CA ALA A 256 25.12 2.15 1.41
C ALA A 256 26.16 3.28 1.40
N GLY A 257 25.97 4.33 2.22
CA GLY A 257 26.79 5.53 2.19
C GLY A 257 26.68 6.32 0.88
N LEU A 258 25.51 6.27 0.21
CA LEU A 258 25.24 6.92 -1.06
C LEU A 258 24.17 7.99 -0.92
N GLU A 259 24.18 8.98 -1.82
CA GLU A 259 23.06 9.90 -1.97
C GLU A 259 21.89 9.20 -2.68
N LEU A 260 20.66 9.53 -2.28
CA LEU A 260 19.45 9.01 -2.91
C LEU A 260 18.95 9.96 -3.98
N PHE A 261 18.82 9.48 -5.21
CA PHE A 261 18.20 10.21 -6.32
C PHE A 261 16.89 9.54 -6.74
N CYS A 262 15.79 10.30 -6.79
CA CYS A 262 14.51 9.86 -7.31
C CYS A 262 14.13 10.69 -8.54
N GLY A 263 14.19 10.09 -9.73
CA GLY A 263 13.70 10.65 -10.99
C GLY A 263 12.35 10.05 -11.36
N SER A 264 11.26 10.85 -11.33
CA SER A 264 9.92 10.31 -11.49
C SER A 264 8.95 11.33 -12.12
N TYR A 265 7.81 10.83 -12.57
CA TYR A 265 6.65 11.60 -13.00
C TYR A 265 5.45 11.27 -12.14
N PRO A 266 4.64 12.27 -11.72
CA PRO A 266 3.49 12.04 -10.85
C PRO A 266 2.43 11.15 -11.49
N ILE A 267 2.05 10.08 -10.80
CA ILE A 267 0.97 9.18 -11.19
C ILE A 267 0.31 8.56 -9.96
N THR A 268 -1.02 8.53 -9.91
CA THR A 268 -1.76 7.85 -8.85
C THR A 268 -1.57 6.33 -8.96
N PRO A 269 -1.27 5.61 -7.84
CA PRO A 269 -1.12 6.08 -6.46
C PRO A 269 0.34 6.30 -6.01
N ALA A 270 1.32 6.31 -6.90
CA ALA A 270 2.75 6.36 -6.59
C ALA A 270 3.29 7.76 -6.23
N THR A 271 2.54 8.83 -6.52
CA THR A 271 2.99 10.22 -6.35
C THR A 271 3.43 10.54 -4.91
N ASP A 272 2.79 9.93 -3.92
CA ASP A 272 3.07 10.22 -2.51
C ASP A 272 4.49 9.79 -2.10
N ILE A 273 5.08 8.78 -2.76
CA ILE A 273 6.48 8.39 -2.53
C ILE A 273 7.41 9.54 -2.94
N LEU A 274 7.23 10.09 -4.16
CA LEU A 274 8.02 11.23 -4.63
C LEU A 274 7.85 12.45 -3.72
N GLN A 275 6.61 12.73 -3.29
CA GLN A 275 6.33 13.86 -2.38
C GLN A 275 6.98 13.67 -1.01
N GLU A 276 7.00 12.45 -0.47
CA GLU A 276 7.64 12.16 0.82
C GLU A 276 9.16 12.30 0.71
N LEU A 277 9.77 11.78 -0.35
CA LEU A 277 11.20 11.93 -0.64
C LEU A 277 11.60 13.41 -0.80
N ALA A 278 10.77 14.19 -1.50
CA ALA A 278 11.04 15.63 -1.73
C ALA A 278 11.08 16.48 -0.44
N LYS A 279 10.47 16.00 0.64
CA LYS A 279 10.52 16.65 1.98
C LYS A 279 11.85 16.42 2.69
N ARG A 280 12.65 15.44 2.27
CA ARG A 280 13.80 14.93 3.00
C ARG A 280 15.13 15.38 2.41
N LYS A 281 15.19 16.63 1.95
CA LYS A 281 16.45 17.29 1.52
C LYS A 281 17.48 17.37 2.66
N ASP A 282 17.00 17.40 3.90
CA ASP A 282 17.82 17.35 5.12
C ASP A 282 18.65 16.06 5.24
N LEU A 283 18.26 14.96 4.54
CA LEU A 283 18.97 13.68 4.50
C LEU A 283 19.72 13.45 3.16
N GLY A 284 20.01 14.49 2.40
CA GLY A 284 20.69 14.36 1.11
C GLY A 284 19.86 13.78 -0.02
N VAL A 285 18.54 13.72 0.14
CA VAL A 285 17.63 13.19 -0.90
C VAL A 285 17.49 14.19 -2.04
N LYS A 286 17.82 13.75 -3.25
CA LYS A 286 17.66 14.49 -4.50
C LYS A 286 16.40 13.99 -5.21
N THR A 287 15.51 14.89 -5.62
CA THR A 287 14.31 14.53 -6.37
C THR A 287 14.18 15.36 -7.63
N LEU A 288 13.80 14.71 -8.72
CA LEU A 288 13.46 15.37 -9.97
C LEU A 288 12.07 14.92 -10.43
N GLN A 289 11.15 15.88 -10.56
CA GLN A 289 9.91 15.66 -11.26
C GLN A 289 10.14 15.94 -12.74
N ALA A 290 10.12 14.87 -13.54
CA ALA A 290 10.31 14.96 -14.98
C ALA A 290 9.01 15.36 -15.71
N GLU A 291 9.10 15.58 -17.02
CA GLU A 291 7.95 15.92 -17.87
C GLU A 291 7.08 14.71 -18.23
N ASP A 292 7.67 13.50 -18.21
CA ASP A 292 7.01 12.22 -18.44
C ASP A 292 7.76 11.06 -17.76
N GLU A 293 7.24 9.85 -17.89
CA GLU A 293 7.80 8.65 -17.29
C GLU A 293 9.13 8.23 -17.92
N ILE A 294 9.32 8.49 -19.21
CA ILE A 294 10.56 8.15 -19.95
C ILE A 294 11.70 9.04 -19.43
N ALA A 295 11.48 10.36 -19.38
CA ALA A 295 12.44 11.29 -18.83
C ALA A 295 12.76 10.95 -17.37
N GLY A 296 11.75 10.59 -16.56
CA GLY A 296 11.91 10.22 -15.16
C GLY A 296 12.88 9.06 -14.96
N ILE A 297 12.71 7.94 -15.67
CA ILE A 297 13.62 6.79 -15.54
C ILE A 297 14.99 7.06 -16.14
N CYS A 298 15.07 7.80 -17.27
CA CYS A 298 16.36 8.12 -17.89
C CYS A 298 17.24 8.99 -16.97
N THR A 299 16.65 9.93 -16.24
CA THR A 299 17.40 10.71 -15.23
C THR A 299 17.87 9.85 -14.07
N ALA A 300 17.08 8.88 -13.63
CA ALA A 300 17.48 7.92 -12.60
C ALA A 300 18.62 7.00 -13.07
N ILE A 301 18.61 6.54 -14.33
CA ILE A 301 19.72 5.78 -14.92
C ILE A 301 21.00 6.63 -14.96
N GLY A 302 20.88 7.92 -15.33
CA GLY A 302 22.00 8.86 -15.31
C GLY A 302 22.59 9.04 -13.91
N ALA A 303 21.74 9.15 -12.88
CA ALA A 303 22.15 9.22 -11.49
C ALA A 303 22.84 7.94 -11.01
N ALA A 304 22.31 6.76 -11.38
CA ALA A 304 22.96 5.47 -11.12
C ALA A 304 24.35 5.39 -11.77
N PHE A 305 24.49 5.88 -12.99
CA PHE A 305 25.81 5.96 -13.65
C PHE A 305 26.75 6.90 -12.89
N ALA A 306 26.25 8.01 -12.36
CA ALA A 306 27.01 9.01 -11.61
C ALA A 306 27.40 8.56 -10.18
N GLY A 307 26.85 7.45 -9.67
CA GLY A 307 27.21 6.90 -8.36
C GLY A 307 26.16 7.10 -7.26
N ASP A 308 24.99 7.64 -7.58
CA ASP A 308 23.88 7.75 -6.65
C ASP A 308 23.08 6.42 -6.55
N MET A 309 22.45 6.17 -5.42
CA MET A 309 21.38 5.21 -5.33
C MET A 309 20.16 5.74 -6.06
N ALA A 310 19.82 5.15 -7.21
CA ALA A 310 18.80 5.66 -8.11
C ALA A 310 17.47 4.92 -7.97
N VAL A 311 16.38 5.69 -8.00
CA VAL A 311 15.00 5.20 -7.86
C VAL A 311 14.10 5.90 -8.87
N THR A 312 13.12 5.19 -9.40
CA THR A 312 11.97 5.75 -10.11
C THR A 312 10.69 5.12 -9.59
N THR A 313 9.62 5.91 -9.47
CA THR A 313 8.31 5.44 -8.98
C THR A 313 7.27 5.59 -10.08
N THR A 314 6.33 4.64 -10.17
CA THR A 314 5.32 4.64 -11.23
C THR A 314 4.12 3.75 -10.85
N SER A 315 3.22 3.59 -11.81
CA SER A 315 2.10 2.64 -11.84
C SER A 315 2.06 1.98 -13.23
N GLY A 316 1.19 1.01 -13.45
CA GLY A 316 1.13 0.21 -14.68
C GLY A 316 1.31 0.96 -16.00
N PRO A 317 0.55 2.05 -16.29
CA PRO A 317 0.72 2.81 -17.54
C PRO A 317 2.12 3.40 -17.71
N GLY A 318 2.68 3.96 -16.64
CA GLY A 318 4.01 4.53 -16.68
C GLY A 318 5.11 3.46 -16.75
N LEU A 319 4.88 2.26 -16.18
CA LEU A 319 5.79 1.13 -16.33
C LEU A 319 5.88 0.71 -17.82
N SER A 320 4.78 0.74 -18.55
CA SER A 320 4.76 0.49 -20.00
C SER A 320 5.65 1.47 -20.76
N LEU A 321 5.60 2.76 -20.42
CA LEU A 321 6.44 3.79 -21.04
C LEU A 321 7.94 3.64 -20.68
N LYS A 322 8.26 3.06 -19.53
CA LYS A 322 9.63 2.86 -19.05
C LYS A 322 10.31 1.59 -19.61
N SER A 323 9.60 0.76 -20.39
CA SER A 323 10.07 -0.58 -20.78
C SER A 323 11.42 -0.58 -21.49
N GLU A 324 11.65 0.33 -22.46
CA GLU A 324 12.93 0.42 -23.17
C GLU A 324 14.07 0.85 -22.24
N ALA A 325 13.85 1.88 -21.43
CA ALA A 325 14.85 2.37 -20.49
C ALA A 325 15.21 1.32 -19.41
N LEU A 326 14.26 0.46 -19.01
CA LEU A 326 14.56 -0.71 -18.17
C LEU A 326 15.51 -1.67 -18.89
N GLY A 327 15.30 -1.92 -20.18
CA GLY A 327 16.21 -2.70 -21.01
C GLY A 327 17.61 -2.08 -21.04
N LEU A 328 17.71 -0.76 -21.16
CA LEU A 328 18.99 -0.04 -21.09
C LEU A 328 19.67 -0.24 -19.73
N ALA A 329 18.93 -0.16 -18.62
CA ALA A 329 19.49 -0.38 -17.28
C ALA A 329 20.02 -1.81 -17.09
N VAL A 330 19.33 -2.83 -17.63
CA VAL A 330 19.82 -4.22 -17.67
C VAL A 330 21.06 -4.35 -18.54
N MET A 331 21.05 -3.75 -19.73
CA MET A 331 22.16 -3.78 -20.69
C MET A 331 23.43 -3.13 -20.15
N THR A 332 23.29 -2.06 -19.40
CA THR A 332 24.42 -1.33 -18.80
C THR A 332 24.80 -1.85 -17.43
N GLU A 333 24.04 -2.78 -16.89
CA GLU A 333 24.23 -3.35 -15.55
C GLU A 333 24.38 -2.24 -14.47
N LEU A 334 23.42 -1.32 -14.46
CA LEU A 334 23.35 -0.23 -13.47
C LEU A 334 22.32 -0.55 -12.37
N PRO A 335 22.60 -0.20 -11.10
CA PRO A 335 21.67 -0.40 -10.03
C PRO A 335 20.51 0.60 -10.15
N LEU A 336 19.29 0.11 -10.13
CA LEU A 336 18.09 0.94 -10.22
C LEU A 336 16.94 0.27 -9.46
N VAL A 337 16.25 0.99 -8.60
CA VAL A 337 14.99 0.50 -8.01
C VAL A 337 13.83 1.13 -8.76
N VAL A 338 12.93 0.28 -9.25
CA VAL A 338 11.69 0.69 -9.89
C VAL A 338 10.52 0.29 -9.00
N VAL A 339 9.87 1.26 -8.39
CA VAL A 339 8.68 1.02 -7.56
C VAL A 339 7.45 1.13 -8.44
N ASN A 340 6.75 0.02 -8.67
CA ASN A 340 5.48 -0.02 -9.37
C ASN A 340 4.33 -0.20 -8.37
N VAL A 341 3.59 0.87 -8.14
CA VAL A 341 2.37 0.84 -7.32
C VAL A 341 1.20 0.48 -8.24
N GLN A 342 0.84 -0.80 -8.26
CA GLN A 342 -0.15 -1.35 -9.18
C GLN A 342 -1.55 -0.78 -8.93
N ARG A 343 -2.31 -0.60 -10.01
CA ARG A 343 -3.71 -0.17 -10.01
C ARG A 343 -4.50 -0.89 -11.08
N GLY A 344 -5.82 -0.80 -11.04
CA GLY A 344 -6.69 -1.38 -12.06
C GLY A 344 -6.40 -0.83 -13.45
N GLY A 345 -6.11 -1.73 -14.40
CA GLY A 345 -5.82 -1.45 -15.80
C GLY A 345 -6.94 -1.95 -16.72
N PRO A 346 -6.68 -2.05 -18.05
CA PRO A 346 -5.53 -1.50 -18.80
C PRO A 346 -5.59 0.01 -19.02
N SER A 347 -4.48 0.61 -19.50
CA SER A 347 -4.32 2.06 -19.72
C SER A 347 -4.61 2.86 -18.46
N THR A 348 -5.37 3.94 -18.52
CA THR A 348 -5.77 4.73 -17.36
C THR A 348 -6.62 3.88 -16.39
N GLY A 349 -7.46 3.01 -16.92
CA GLY A 349 -8.23 2.02 -16.18
C GLY A 349 -9.00 2.56 -14.99
N LEU A 350 -8.72 2.01 -13.82
CA LEU A 350 -9.27 2.39 -12.53
C LEU A 350 -8.17 2.97 -11.64
N PRO A 351 -7.77 4.25 -11.80
CA PRO A 351 -6.55 4.80 -11.22
C PRO A 351 -6.51 4.79 -9.69
N THR A 352 -7.66 4.73 -9.04
CA THR A 352 -7.78 4.72 -7.57
C THR A 352 -8.08 3.33 -6.99
N LYS A 353 -8.16 2.29 -7.82
CA LYS A 353 -8.53 0.93 -7.41
C LYS A 353 -7.33 0.00 -7.47
N THR A 354 -7.29 -0.97 -6.56
CA THR A 354 -6.17 -1.91 -6.43
C THR A 354 -6.33 -3.13 -7.32
N GLU A 355 -5.24 -3.56 -7.93
CA GLU A 355 -5.08 -4.83 -8.65
C GLU A 355 -3.63 -5.30 -8.54
N GLN A 356 -3.35 -6.53 -9.00
CA GLN A 356 -2.01 -7.11 -9.12
C GLN A 356 -1.73 -7.51 -10.59
N SER A 357 -2.23 -6.71 -11.53
CA SER A 357 -2.31 -7.08 -12.95
C SER A 357 -1.01 -6.81 -13.74
N ASP A 358 0.00 -6.22 -13.11
CA ASP A 358 1.26 -5.83 -13.77
C ASP A 358 2.39 -6.88 -13.62
N LEU A 359 2.13 -8.05 -13.02
CA LEU A 359 3.18 -9.06 -12.77
C LEU A 359 3.81 -9.56 -14.08
N ASN A 360 3.01 -9.90 -15.08
CA ASN A 360 3.56 -10.31 -16.39
C ASN A 360 4.39 -9.21 -17.05
N GLN A 361 3.97 -7.96 -16.91
CA GLN A 361 4.74 -6.82 -17.42
C GLN A 361 6.05 -6.66 -16.64
N ALA A 362 6.05 -6.83 -15.33
CA ALA A 362 7.26 -6.80 -14.50
C ALA A 362 8.25 -7.91 -14.86
N LEU A 363 7.74 -9.10 -15.15
CA LEU A 363 8.57 -10.26 -15.53
C LEU A 363 9.06 -10.18 -16.99
N TRP A 364 8.17 -9.86 -17.95
CA TRP A 364 8.38 -10.06 -19.38
C TRP A 364 8.22 -8.82 -20.26
N GLY A 365 7.74 -7.71 -19.73
CA GLY A 365 7.32 -6.53 -20.51
C GLY A 365 8.45 -5.68 -21.10
N ARG A 366 9.50 -6.31 -21.61
CA ARG A 366 10.64 -5.64 -22.28
C ARG A 366 11.01 -6.40 -23.55
N ASN A 367 11.71 -5.72 -24.46
CA ASN A 367 12.24 -6.37 -25.66
C ASN A 367 13.53 -7.16 -25.33
N GLY A 368 13.79 -8.19 -26.11
CA GLY A 368 14.97 -9.05 -26.00
C GLY A 368 14.99 -9.90 -24.73
N GLU A 369 16.10 -10.61 -24.52
CA GLU A 369 16.34 -11.37 -23.29
C GLU A 369 16.77 -10.43 -22.16
N CYS A 370 15.77 -9.95 -21.42
CA CYS A 370 15.92 -8.89 -20.42
C CYS A 370 15.44 -9.36 -19.03
N PRO A 371 16.25 -10.16 -18.31
CA PRO A 371 15.89 -10.69 -17.02
C PRO A 371 15.77 -9.58 -15.97
N MET A 372 14.80 -9.70 -15.05
CA MET A 372 14.50 -8.70 -14.04
C MET A 372 14.32 -9.36 -12.69
N VAL A 373 14.93 -8.81 -11.64
CA VAL A 373 14.59 -9.16 -10.27
C VAL A 373 13.27 -8.51 -9.92
N VAL A 374 12.31 -9.31 -9.43
CA VAL A 374 10.96 -8.85 -9.06
C VAL A 374 10.66 -9.28 -7.64
N ILE A 375 10.39 -8.32 -6.77
CA ILE A 375 9.95 -8.54 -5.39
C ILE A 375 8.66 -7.78 -5.10
N ALA A 376 7.90 -8.20 -4.10
CA ALA A 376 6.62 -7.60 -3.74
C ALA A 376 6.50 -7.40 -2.23
N ALA A 377 6.04 -6.22 -1.81
CA ALA A 377 5.65 -5.96 -0.43
C ALA A 377 4.27 -6.53 -0.13
N SER A 378 3.98 -6.88 1.11
CA SER A 378 2.76 -7.58 1.53
C SER A 378 1.82 -6.72 2.38
N THR A 379 2.37 -5.74 3.10
CA THR A 379 1.64 -4.90 4.04
C THR A 379 2.13 -3.46 3.97
N PRO A 380 1.36 -2.48 4.46
CA PRO A 380 1.82 -1.10 4.53
C PRO A 380 3.16 -0.93 5.28
N ALA A 381 3.36 -1.66 6.39
CA ALA A 381 4.58 -1.55 7.20
C ALA A 381 5.78 -2.18 6.52
N ASP A 382 5.65 -3.37 5.93
CA ASP A 382 6.77 -4.07 5.29
C ASP A 382 7.19 -3.48 3.94
N CYS A 383 6.43 -2.50 3.41
CA CYS A 383 6.91 -1.67 2.30
C CYS A 383 8.27 -1.01 2.63
N PHE A 384 8.55 -0.71 3.90
CA PHE A 384 9.86 -0.25 4.35
C PHE A 384 10.93 -1.30 4.11
N ASP A 385 10.70 -2.52 4.60
CA ASP A 385 11.65 -3.62 4.51
C ASP A 385 11.92 -4.01 3.06
N TYR A 386 10.88 -4.09 2.23
CA TYR A 386 11.04 -4.49 0.83
C TYR A 386 11.64 -3.40 -0.05
N ALA A 387 11.45 -2.12 0.27
CA ALA A 387 12.17 -1.02 -0.35
C ALA A 387 13.67 -1.06 -0.01
N PHE A 388 14.01 -1.34 1.25
CA PHE A 388 15.39 -1.56 1.68
C PHE A 388 16.03 -2.76 0.96
N ARG A 389 15.34 -3.90 0.91
CA ARG A 389 15.82 -5.13 0.27
C ARG A 389 15.99 -4.99 -1.24
N ALA A 390 15.03 -4.32 -1.91
CA ALA A 390 15.14 -4.00 -3.34
C ALA A 390 16.41 -3.20 -3.63
N SER A 391 16.67 -2.18 -2.82
CA SER A 391 17.85 -1.34 -2.92
C SER A 391 19.15 -2.10 -2.68
N LYS A 392 19.16 -2.95 -1.64
CA LYS A 392 20.31 -3.81 -1.35
C LYS A 392 20.63 -4.74 -2.52
N ILE A 393 19.63 -5.42 -3.07
CA ILE A 393 19.81 -6.31 -4.22
C ILE A 393 20.32 -5.52 -5.44
N ALA A 394 19.69 -4.37 -5.74
CA ALA A 394 20.08 -3.55 -6.88
C ALA A 394 21.56 -3.13 -6.81
N LEU A 395 21.98 -2.61 -5.66
CA LEU A 395 23.32 -2.07 -5.44
C LEU A 395 24.40 -3.17 -5.40
N GLU A 396 24.13 -4.28 -4.70
CA GLU A 396 25.13 -5.35 -4.55
C GLU A 396 25.25 -6.28 -5.76
N HIS A 397 24.17 -6.40 -6.56
CA HIS A 397 24.18 -7.21 -7.78
C HIS A 397 24.40 -6.38 -9.07
N MET A 398 24.42 -5.05 -8.97
CA MET A 398 24.52 -4.15 -10.13
C MET A 398 23.51 -4.51 -11.21
N THR A 399 22.23 -4.44 -10.85
CA THR A 399 21.11 -4.77 -11.74
C THR A 399 19.85 -4.00 -11.31
N PRO A 400 18.93 -3.66 -12.22
CA PRO A 400 17.65 -3.09 -11.80
C PRO A 400 16.80 -4.12 -11.06
N VAL A 401 16.02 -3.61 -10.09
CA VAL A 401 15.06 -4.39 -9.28
C VAL A 401 13.70 -3.74 -9.35
N MET A 402 12.68 -4.53 -9.66
CA MET A 402 11.27 -4.13 -9.61
C MET A 402 10.69 -4.43 -8.23
N LEU A 403 10.25 -3.40 -7.53
CA LEU A 403 9.45 -3.51 -6.31
C LEU A 403 7.98 -3.31 -6.66
N LEU A 404 7.17 -4.36 -6.51
CA LEU A 404 5.72 -4.32 -6.68
C LEU A 404 5.05 -4.01 -5.35
N THR A 405 4.24 -2.97 -5.35
CA THR A 405 3.20 -2.69 -4.37
C THR A 405 1.87 -2.55 -5.10
N ASP A 406 0.81 -2.20 -4.42
CA ASP A 406 -0.49 -1.93 -5.03
C ASP A 406 -1.24 -0.82 -4.28
N GLY A 407 -2.32 -0.32 -4.87
CA GLY A 407 -3.08 0.80 -4.32
C GLY A 407 -3.64 0.54 -2.91
N PHE A 408 -3.89 -0.72 -2.55
CA PHE A 408 -4.39 -1.09 -1.23
C PHE A 408 -3.31 -0.90 -0.15
N ILE A 409 -2.17 -1.56 -0.27
CA ILE A 409 -1.10 -1.44 0.73
C ILE A 409 -0.39 -0.08 0.69
N ALA A 410 -0.31 0.55 -0.48
CA ALA A 410 0.33 1.86 -0.62
C ALA A 410 -0.39 2.96 0.16
N ASN A 411 -1.72 2.98 0.11
CA ASN A 411 -2.56 3.98 0.75
C ASN A 411 -3.06 3.54 2.14
N GLY A 412 -3.21 2.23 2.37
CA GLY A 412 -3.57 1.66 3.66
C GLY A 412 -2.50 1.95 4.72
N SER A 413 -2.92 1.99 5.99
CA SER A 413 -2.01 2.20 7.11
C SER A 413 -2.19 1.17 8.20
N GLN A 414 -1.13 0.96 8.97
CA GLN A 414 -1.10 0.09 10.15
C GLN A 414 -0.05 0.57 11.15
N PRO A 415 -0.13 0.17 12.43
CA PRO A 415 0.93 0.40 13.41
C PRO A 415 2.23 -0.29 12.96
N TRP A 416 3.27 0.50 12.80
CA TRP A 416 4.61 0.06 12.43
C TRP A 416 5.56 0.31 13.59
N LYS A 417 6.19 -0.76 14.07
CA LYS A 417 7.26 -0.64 15.06
C LYS A 417 8.49 -0.06 14.37
N ILE A 418 8.92 1.13 14.80
CA ILE A 418 10.10 1.78 14.26
C ILE A 418 11.31 0.91 14.55
N PRO A 419 12.02 0.40 13.52
CA PRO A 419 13.16 -0.48 13.72
C PRO A 419 14.40 0.31 14.16
N SER A 420 15.33 -0.39 14.80
CA SER A 420 16.69 0.14 14.94
C SER A 420 17.44 -0.04 13.63
N MET A 421 18.10 0.99 13.15
CA MET A 421 18.96 0.86 11.97
C MET A 421 20.16 -0.07 12.21
N ALA A 422 20.51 -0.35 13.47
CA ALA A 422 21.52 -1.35 13.81
C ALA A 422 21.09 -2.77 13.42
N ASP A 423 19.79 -3.05 13.33
CA ASP A 423 19.25 -4.36 12.95
C ASP A 423 19.30 -4.61 11.43
N TYR A 424 19.58 -3.56 10.64
CA TYR A 424 19.68 -3.66 9.19
C TYR A 424 21.13 -3.85 8.74
N PRO A 425 21.38 -4.78 7.79
CA PRO A 425 22.72 -5.03 7.30
C PRO A 425 23.27 -3.82 6.54
N SER A 426 24.60 -3.70 6.52
CA SER A 426 25.27 -2.78 5.60
C SER A 426 24.99 -3.18 4.15
N ILE A 427 25.00 -2.22 3.28
CA ILE A 427 24.93 -2.42 1.82
C ILE A 427 26.29 -2.03 1.26
N THR A 428 26.91 -2.95 0.52
CA THR A 428 28.27 -2.76 0.02
C THR A 428 28.28 -2.84 -1.50
N PRO A 429 28.05 -1.72 -2.20
CA PRO A 429 28.15 -1.66 -3.66
C PRO A 429 29.61 -1.92 -4.09
N PRO A 430 29.85 -2.55 -5.26
CA PRO A 430 31.20 -2.87 -5.75
C PRO A 430 31.90 -1.64 -6.37
N ILE A 431 31.97 -0.53 -5.62
CA ILE A 431 32.60 0.72 -6.07
C ILE A 431 34.10 0.50 -6.17
N VAL A 432 34.68 0.92 -7.29
CA VAL A 432 36.10 0.81 -7.57
C VAL A 432 36.84 2.00 -6.99
N PRO A 433 37.84 1.79 -6.11
CA PRO A 433 38.63 2.89 -5.56
C PRO A 433 39.56 3.50 -6.60
N GLU A 434 39.89 4.79 -6.43
CA GLU A 434 40.92 5.48 -7.19
C GLU A 434 42.27 4.73 -7.09
N GLY A 435 43.03 4.72 -8.18
CA GLY A 435 44.33 4.04 -8.24
C GLY A 435 44.27 2.53 -8.50
N THR A 436 43.08 1.99 -8.78
CA THR A 436 42.95 0.59 -9.21
C THR A 436 43.60 0.41 -10.57
N ASN A 437 44.60 -0.49 -10.64
CA ASN A 437 45.26 -0.87 -11.90
C ASN A 437 44.42 -1.89 -12.65
N ASP A 438 44.54 -1.89 -14.01
CA ASP A 438 43.90 -2.86 -14.90
C ASP A 438 42.36 -2.95 -14.73
N TYR A 439 41.72 -1.78 -14.54
CA TYR A 439 40.28 -1.70 -14.45
C TYR A 439 39.60 -2.16 -15.74
N LEU A 440 38.66 -3.11 -15.60
CA LEU A 440 37.80 -3.60 -16.66
C LEU A 440 36.33 -3.38 -16.28
N PRO A 441 35.58 -2.58 -17.06
CA PRO A 441 34.22 -2.13 -16.69
C PRO A 441 33.21 -3.25 -16.45
N TYR A 442 33.40 -4.39 -17.12
CA TYR A 442 32.52 -5.56 -17.02
C TYR A 442 33.18 -6.77 -16.37
N LYS A 443 34.32 -6.57 -15.69
CA LYS A 443 34.84 -7.60 -14.78
C LYS A 443 33.83 -7.75 -13.63
N ARG A 444 33.36 -8.98 -13.43
CA ARG A 444 32.34 -9.31 -12.44
C ARG A 444 32.94 -10.15 -11.32
N ASP A 445 32.39 -10.00 -10.11
CA ASP A 445 32.72 -10.90 -9.01
C ASP A 445 32.20 -12.33 -9.28
N ALA A 446 32.75 -13.31 -8.58
CA ALA A 446 32.43 -14.71 -8.80
C ALA A 446 31.11 -15.14 -8.13
N GLU A 447 30.61 -14.43 -7.14
CA GLU A 447 29.44 -14.81 -6.36
C GLU A 447 28.15 -14.25 -6.94
N ARG A 448 28.07 -12.92 -7.09
CA ARG A 448 26.88 -12.18 -7.54
C ARG A 448 26.86 -11.88 -9.03
N LEU A 449 27.99 -12.06 -9.71
CA LEU A 449 28.22 -11.55 -11.07
C LEU A 449 27.99 -10.02 -11.17
N ALA A 450 28.20 -9.30 -10.08
CA ALA A 450 28.13 -7.85 -10.07
C ALA A 450 29.39 -7.27 -10.77
N ARG A 451 29.17 -6.36 -11.72
CA ARG A 451 30.29 -5.66 -12.35
C ARG A 451 30.89 -4.63 -11.41
N SER A 452 32.16 -4.33 -11.61
CA SER A 452 32.85 -3.24 -10.93
C SER A 452 32.22 -1.89 -11.26
N TRP A 453 31.89 -1.08 -10.26
CA TRP A 453 31.23 0.22 -10.43
C TRP A 453 32.21 1.37 -10.26
N ALA A 454 32.71 1.87 -11.39
CA ALA A 454 33.55 3.06 -11.41
C ALA A 454 32.68 4.31 -11.51
N ILE A 455 32.96 5.29 -10.65
CA ILE A 455 32.23 6.56 -10.64
C ILE A 455 32.90 7.51 -11.66
N PRO A 456 32.12 8.15 -12.56
CA PRO A 456 32.66 9.10 -13.52
C PRO A 456 33.48 10.21 -12.85
N GLY A 457 34.63 10.54 -13.43
CA GLY A 457 35.58 11.52 -12.89
C GLY A 457 36.68 10.92 -12.00
N THR A 458 36.60 9.63 -11.65
CA THR A 458 37.68 8.94 -10.93
C THR A 458 38.84 8.69 -11.89
N LYS A 459 40.02 9.26 -11.57
CA LYS A 459 41.20 9.18 -12.42
C LYS A 459 41.67 7.73 -12.64
N GLY A 460 41.92 7.36 -13.89
CA GLY A 460 42.38 6.04 -14.29
C GLY A 460 41.27 5.00 -14.40
N LEU A 461 40.00 5.40 -14.22
CA LEU A 461 38.83 4.54 -14.37
C LEU A 461 37.93 4.97 -15.54
N GLU A 462 38.49 5.71 -16.49
CA GLU A 462 37.78 6.18 -17.67
C GLU A 462 37.28 4.99 -18.48
N HIS A 463 36.00 4.97 -18.77
CA HIS A 463 35.36 3.85 -19.49
C HIS A 463 34.12 4.30 -20.24
N ARG A 464 33.63 3.45 -21.11
CA ARG A 464 32.38 3.64 -21.83
C ARG A 464 31.30 2.71 -21.34
N VAL A 465 30.10 3.26 -21.11
CA VAL A 465 28.87 2.52 -20.86
C VAL A 465 27.84 2.92 -21.92
N GLY A 466 27.13 1.95 -22.49
CA GLY A 466 26.13 2.23 -23.52
C GLY A 466 25.22 1.04 -23.79
N GLY A 467 24.13 1.29 -24.51
CA GLY A 467 23.08 0.30 -24.81
C GLY A 467 23.45 -0.73 -25.89
N LEU A 468 24.51 -0.50 -26.68
CA LEU A 468 24.96 -1.49 -27.64
C LEU A 468 25.57 -2.71 -26.94
N GLU A 469 25.52 -3.88 -27.61
CA GLU A 469 26.21 -5.06 -27.09
C GLU A 469 27.72 -4.84 -27.06
N LYS A 470 28.36 -5.38 -26.08
CA LYS A 470 29.74 -5.08 -25.73
C LYS A 470 30.52 -6.31 -25.30
N ASP A 471 31.83 -6.23 -25.45
CA ASP A 471 32.74 -7.25 -24.93
C ASP A 471 32.50 -7.49 -23.44
N PHE A 472 32.44 -8.75 -23.03
CA PHE A 472 32.04 -9.20 -21.70
C PHE A 472 32.98 -8.78 -20.56
N LEU A 473 34.15 -8.21 -20.87
CA LEU A 473 35.12 -7.68 -19.90
C LEU A 473 35.44 -6.19 -20.14
N LYS A 474 35.74 -5.83 -21.39
CA LYS A 474 36.30 -4.51 -21.76
C LYS A 474 35.22 -3.45 -21.94
N GLY A 475 33.97 -3.85 -22.21
CA GLY A 475 32.91 -2.90 -22.49
C GLY A 475 32.98 -2.19 -23.84
N SER A 476 33.95 -2.53 -24.71
CA SER A 476 33.98 -2.06 -26.08
C SER A 476 32.88 -2.71 -26.92
N VAL A 477 32.30 -1.99 -27.89
CA VAL A 477 31.24 -2.53 -28.75
C VAL A 477 31.72 -3.83 -29.40
N SER A 478 30.87 -4.85 -29.38
CA SER A 478 31.14 -6.16 -29.95
C SER A 478 29.95 -6.63 -30.77
N HIS A 479 30.23 -7.13 -31.99
CA HIS A 479 29.27 -7.78 -32.89
C HIS A 479 29.51 -9.29 -32.99
N ASP A 480 30.39 -9.84 -32.13
CA ASP A 480 30.65 -11.28 -32.07
C ASP A 480 29.43 -12.03 -31.53
N PRO A 481 28.86 -12.98 -32.30
CA PRO A 481 27.69 -13.72 -31.88
C PRO A 481 27.94 -14.59 -30.63
N LEU A 482 29.14 -15.10 -30.42
CA LEU A 482 29.47 -15.89 -29.22
C LEU A 482 29.60 -15.02 -27.98
N ASN A 483 30.12 -13.80 -28.15
CA ASN A 483 30.12 -12.82 -27.06
C ASN A 483 28.68 -12.38 -26.69
N HIS A 484 27.80 -12.20 -27.69
CA HIS A 484 26.41 -11.86 -27.44
C HIS A 484 25.70 -12.97 -26.61
N GLN A 485 25.83 -14.23 -27.05
CA GLN A 485 25.28 -15.36 -26.27
C GLN A 485 25.81 -15.36 -24.83
N LYS A 486 27.12 -15.20 -24.67
CA LYS A 486 27.74 -15.14 -23.34
C LYS A 486 27.19 -14.00 -22.47
N MET A 487 26.94 -12.83 -23.04
CA MET A 487 26.36 -11.68 -22.29
C MET A 487 24.92 -11.94 -21.90
N VAL A 488 24.11 -12.58 -22.74
CA VAL A 488 22.75 -13.01 -22.42
C VAL A 488 22.76 -13.99 -21.24
N ASP A 489 23.61 -15.02 -21.30
CA ASP A 489 23.74 -16.03 -20.25
C ASP A 489 24.19 -15.42 -18.91
N ILE A 490 25.15 -14.50 -18.95
CA ILE A 490 25.63 -13.80 -17.74
C ILE A 490 24.51 -12.96 -17.11
N ARG A 491 23.73 -12.22 -17.88
CA ARG A 491 22.62 -11.42 -17.35
C ARG A 491 21.54 -12.30 -16.73
N ALA A 492 21.21 -13.42 -17.36
CA ALA A 492 20.26 -14.39 -16.84
C ALA A 492 20.75 -15.02 -15.53
N GLU A 493 22.00 -15.50 -15.52
CA GLU A 493 22.63 -16.13 -14.36
C GLU A 493 22.78 -15.15 -13.19
N LYS A 494 23.09 -13.86 -13.43
CA LYS A 494 23.14 -12.80 -12.40
C LYS A 494 21.82 -12.71 -11.65
N VAL A 495 20.69 -12.61 -12.37
CA VAL A 495 19.35 -12.54 -11.75
C VAL A 495 19.04 -13.83 -10.99
N LYS A 496 19.35 -14.99 -11.55
CA LYS A 496 19.16 -16.28 -10.90
C LYS A 496 19.92 -16.36 -9.58
N ARG A 497 21.18 -15.93 -9.54
CA ARG A 497 22.02 -15.99 -8.32
C ARG A 497 21.51 -15.15 -7.16
N VAL A 498 20.60 -14.24 -7.39
CA VAL A 498 19.93 -13.52 -6.28
C VAL A 498 19.25 -14.52 -5.32
N GLU A 499 18.84 -15.71 -5.80
CA GLU A 499 18.26 -16.77 -4.94
C GLU A 499 19.17 -17.22 -3.80
N GLU A 500 20.50 -17.06 -3.94
CA GLU A 500 21.48 -17.39 -2.92
C GLU A 500 21.49 -16.38 -1.75
N PHE A 501 20.97 -15.18 -1.96
CA PHE A 501 21.05 -14.03 -1.04
C PHE A 501 19.70 -13.61 -0.49
N ILE A 502 18.64 -14.34 -0.82
CA ILE A 502 17.29 -14.13 -0.30
C ILE A 502 16.88 -15.24 0.66
N PRO A 503 15.98 -14.97 1.61
CA PRO A 503 15.54 -15.97 2.57
C PRO A 503 14.72 -17.08 1.89
N GLU A 504 14.71 -18.25 2.51
CA GLU A 504 13.81 -19.35 2.14
C GLU A 504 12.33 -18.94 2.31
N GLN A 505 11.46 -19.56 1.49
CA GLN A 505 10.02 -19.42 1.60
C GLN A 505 9.52 -20.03 2.90
N LYS A 506 8.82 -19.21 3.69
CA LYS A 506 8.17 -19.62 4.95
C LYS A 506 6.73 -20.05 4.72
N VAL A 507 6.28 -20.95 5.57
CA VAL A 507 4.89 -21.38 5.64
C VAL A 507 4.31 -20.95 6.99
N PHE A 508 3.16 -20.27 6.95
CA PHE A 508 2.36 -20.02 8.13
C PHE A 508 1.38 -21.18 8.32
N GLY A 509 1.43 -21.82 9.48
CA GLY A 509 0.66 -23.01 9.81
C GLY A 509 1.54 -24.25 9.85
N ASP A 510 0.97 -25.39 9.51
CA ASP A 510 1.71 -26.66 9.48
C ASP A 510 2.59 -26.72 8.24
N GLU A 511 3.77 -27.33 8.39
CA GLU A 511 4.74 -27.47 7.31
C GLU A 511 4.29 -28.42 6.19
N GLN A 512 3.24 -29.22 6.42
CA GLN A 512 2.61 -30.12 5.47
C GLN A 512 1.12 -30.25 5.76
N GLY A 513 0.30 -30.62 4.79
CA GLY A 513 -1.15 -30.72 5.03
C GLY A 513 -2.01 -30.93 3.81
N ASP A 514 -3.32 -30.66 3.96
CA ASP A 514 -4.29 -30.91 2.91
C ASP A 514 -4.34 -29.78 1.87
N LEU A 515 -4.23 -28.52 2.31
CA LEU A 515 -4.33 -27.35 1.44
C LEU A 515 -3.23 -26.34 1.74
N LEU A 516 -2.47 -25.97 0.70
CA LEU A 516 -1.57 -24.82 0.71
C LEU A 516 -2.23 -23.67 -0.04
N VAL A 517 -2.43 -22.57 0.67
CA VAL A 517 -2.83 -21.29 0.06
C VAL A 517 -1.58 -20.54 -0.35
N ILE A 518 -1.53 -20.09 -1.58
CA ILE A 518 -0.44 -19.25 -2.10
C ILE A 518 -0.98 -17.87 -2.43
N GLY A 519 -0.26 -16.85 -2.04
CA GLY A 519 -0.49 -15.47 -2.42
C GLY A 519 0.80 -14.69 -2.53
N TRP A 520 0.70 -13.44 -2.96
CA TRP A 520 1.80 -12.49 -3.05
C TRP A 520 1.29 -11.05 -2.93
N GLY A 521 2.17 -10.07 -2.66
CA GLY A 521 1.79 -8.68 -2.63
C GLY A 521 0.71 -8.36 -1.59
N GLY A 522 -0.18 -7.41 -1.87
CA GLY A 522 -1.21 -6.90 -0.94
C GLY A 522 -2.31 -7.89 -0.55
N THR A 523 -2.29 -9.14 -1.03
CA THR A 523 -3.26 -10.17 -0.62
C THR A 523 -2.97 -10.78 0.75
N TYR A 524 -1.78 -10.54 1.33
CA TYR A 524 -1.32 -11.21 2.55
C TYR A 524 -2.33 -11.15 3.70
N GLY A 525 -2.78 -9.96 4.07
CA GLY A 525 -3.61 -9.78 5.27
C GLY A 525 -4.92 -10.57 5.22
N HIS A 526 -5.58 -10.59 4.06
CA HIS A 526 -6.85 -11.30 3.85
C HIS A 526 -6.64 -12.82 3.82
N LEU A 527 -5.60 -13.30 3.13
CA LEU A 527 -5.24 -14.72 3.11
C LEU A 527 -4.85 -15.22 4.50
N PHE A 528 -4.04 -14.45 5.22
CA PHE A 528 -3.64 -14.78 6.59
C PHE A 528 -4.85 -14.89 7.52
N ALA A 529 -5.77 -13.92 7.49
CA ALA A 529 -6.97 -13.93 8.33
C ALA A 529 -7.87 -15.14 8.04
N ALA A 530 -8.11 -15.44 6.76
CA ALA A 530 -8.93 -16.58 6.35
C ALA A 530 -8.28 -17.92 6.76
N VAL A 531 -6.99 -18.11 6.49
CA VAL A 531 -6.26 -19.31 6.85
C VAL A 531 -6.21 -19.48 8.37
N ASN A 532 -5.91 -18.42 9.12
CA ASN A 532 -5.85 -18.46 10.58
C ASN A 532 -7.21 -18.83 11.18
N GLY A 533 -8.31 -18.24 10.69
CA GLY A 533 -9.67 -18.56 11.13
C GLY A 533 -10.04 -20.02 10.89
N LEU A 534 -9.70 -20.59 9.73
CA LEU A 534 -9.93 -22.00 9.43
C LEU A 534 -9.07 -22.94 10.29
N ARG A 535 -7.81 -22.57 10.56
CA ARG A 535 -6.94 -23.33 11.46
C ARG A 535 -7.47 -23.38 12.89
N GLN A 536 -8.02 -22.27 13.39
CA GLN A 536 -8.70 -22.23 14.70
C GLN A 536 -9.92 -23.16 14.76
N GLN A 537 -10.53 -23.48 13.61
CA GLN A 537 -11.60 -24.46 13.48
C GLN A 537 -11.07 -25.91 13.27
N GLY A 538 -9.76 -26.12 13.35
CA GLY A 538 -9.13 -27.45 13.20
C GLY A 538 -8.93 -27.90 11.75
N LYS A 539 -9.05 -27.02 10.76
CA LYS A 539 -8.84 -27.36 9.35
C LYS A 539 -7.35 -27.42 9.02
N SER A 540 -6.96 -28.40 8.17
CA SER A 540 -5.58 -28.56 7.69
C SER A 540 -5.32 -27.65 6.48
N VAL A 541 -5.00 -26.40 6.78
CA VAL A 541 -4.71 -25.35 5.79
C VAL A 541 -3.51 -24.52 6.25
N SER A 542 -2.63 -24.18 5.30
CA SER A 542 -1.43 -23.36 5.56
C SER A 542 -1.26 -22.31 4.46
N LEU A 543 -0.48 -21.25 4.75
CA LEU A 543 -0.23 -20.15 3.83
C LEU A 543 1.26 -20.03 3.50
N ALA A 544 1.59 -20.05 2.21
CA ALA A 544 2.89 -19.62 1.68
C ALA A 544 2.69 -18.31 0.91
N HIS A 545 3.12 -17.20 1.51
CA HIS A 545 3.01 -15.89 0.87
C HIS A 545 4.37 -15.47 0.29
N PHE A 546 4.42 -15.24 -1.02
CA PHE A 546 5.66 -14.95 -1.73
C PHE A 546 5.92 -13.45 -1.80
N ASN A 547 7.10 -13.05 -1.36
CA ASN A 547 7.62 -11.69 -1.51
C ASN A 547 8.72 -11.60 -2.57
N TYR A 548 9.44 -12.70 -2.79
CA TYR A 548 10.41 -12.82 -3.86
C TYR A 548 9.76 -13.61 -5.00
N ILE A 549 9.55 -12.92 -6.10
CA ILE A 549 8.81 -13.46 -7.25
C ILE A 549 9.77 -13.98 -8.31
N ASN A 550 10.81 -13.21 -8.63
CA ASN A 550 11.88 -13.63 -9.54
C ASN A 550 13.24 -13.10 -9.07
N PRO A 551 14.17 -13.98 -8.70
CA PRO A 551 14.00 -15.44 -8.61
C PRO A 551 13.09 -15.85 -7.44
N LEU A 552 12.51 -17.04 -7.55
CA LEU A 552 11.80 -17.69 -6.44
C LEU A 552 12.81 -18.16 -5.38
N PRO A 553 12.41 -18.23 -4.08
CA PRO A 553 13.23 -18.84 -3.04
C PRO A 553 13.57 -20.30 -3.37
N LYS A 554 14.79 -20.72 -3.07
CA LYS A 554 15.33 -22.05 -3.44
C LYS A 554 14.47 -23.23 -2.99
N ASN A 555 13.87 -23.14 -1.80
CA ASN A 555 13.05 -24.20 -1.23
C ASN A 555 11.60 -24.22 -1.74
N SER A 556 11.25 -23.37 -2.74
CA SER A 556 9.86 -23.24 -3.21
C SER A 556 9.26 -24.58 -3.64
N ALA A 557 9.99 -25.39 -4.42
CA ALA A 557 9.51 -26.71 -4.85
C ALA A 557 9.28 -27.66 -3.66
N ASP A 558 10.15 -27.63 -2.64
CA ASP A 558 10.02 -28.45 -1.45
C ASP A 558 8.82 -28.05 -0.59
N VAL A 559 8.50 -26.75 -0.53
CA VAL A 559 7.29 -26.26 0.12
C VAL A 559 6.04 -26.79 -0.60
N LEU A 560 5.97 -26.65 -1.92
CA LEU A 560 4.84 -27.12 -2.71
C LEU A 560 4.59 -28.63 -2.57
N LYS A 561 5.65 -29.43 -2.56
CA LYS A 561 5.60 -30.91 -2.49
C LYS A 561 4.94 -31.46 -1.21
N ARG A 562 4.91 -30.67 -0.14
CA ARG A 562 4.42 -31.10 1.18
C ARG A 562 2.91 -31.05 1.35
N PHE A 563 2.18 -30.55 0.35
CA PHE A 563 0.72 -30.37 0.42
C PHE A 563 0.00 -31.17 -0.66
N LYS A 564 -1.19 -31.67 -0.31
CA LYS A 564 -2.03 -32.46 -1.24
C LYS A 564 -2.68 -31.60 -2.32
N LYS A 565 -3.10 -30.39 -1.96
CA LYS A 565 -3.71 -29.40 -2.86
C LYS A 565 -3.03 -28.05 -2.71
N ILE A 566 -2.90 -27.32 -3.80
CA ILE A 566 -2.31 -26.00 -3.85
C ILE A 566 -3.32 -25.07 -4.52
N ILE A 567 -3.62 -23.93 -3.87
CA ILE A 567 -4.45 -22.89 -4.45
C ILE A 567 -3.70 -21.57 -4.50
N VAL A 568 -3.69 -20.90 -5.65
CA VAL A 568 -3.11 -19.57 -5.83
C VAL A 568 -4.22 -18.53 -5.87
N CYS A 569 -4.13 -17.51 -5.01
CA CYS A 569 -5.13 -16.45 -4.88
C CYS A 569 -4.53 -15.12 -5.30
N GLU A 570 -5.09 -14.49 -6.34
CA GLU A 570 -4.53 -13.29 -6.96
C GLU A 570 -5.60 -12.26 -7.33
N LEU A 571 -5.22 -10.97 -7.27
CA LEU A 571 -6.04 -9.87 -7.80
C LEU A 571 -5.73 -9.59 -9.28
N ASN A 572 -5.63 -10.67 -10.06
CA ASN A 572 -5.43 -10.70 -11.51
C ASN A 572 -5.98 -12.03 -12.09
N SER A 573 -5.76 -12.31 -13.36
CA SER A 573 -6.26 -13.52 -14.03
C SER A 573 -5.32 -14.73 -13.93
N GLY A 574 -4.57 -14.89 -12.81
CA GLY A 574 -3.72 -16.06 -12.56
C GLY A 574 -2.29 -15.91 -13.09
N GLN A 575 -1.73 -14.71 -13.06
CA GLN A 575 -0.38 -14.45 -13.58
C GLN A 575 0.71 -15.18 -12.79
N PHE A 576 0.62 -15.18 -11.44
CA PHE A 576 1.57 -15.90 -10.60
C PHE A 576 1.37 -17.42 -10.66
N ALA A 577 0.13 -17.89 -10.72
CA ALA A 577 -0.16 -19.29 -10.93
C ALA A 577 0.46 -19.82 -12.22
N ASN A 578 0.41 -19.03 -13.30
CA ASN A 578 1.05 -19.38 -14.57
C ASN A 578 2.59 -19.36 -14.46
N TYR A 579 3.14 -18.40 -13.73
CA TYR A 579 4.57 -18.32 -13.46
C TYR A 579 5.07 -19.54 -12.65
N LEU A 580 4.30 -19.96 -11.64
CA LEU A 580 4.61 -21.19 -10.87
C LEU A 580 4.54 -22.45 -11.75
N ARG A 581 3.55 -22.57 -12.64
CA ARG A 581 3.46 -23.69 -13.60
C ARG A 581 4.67 -23.73 -14.53
N MET A 582 5.15 -22.59 -14.96
CA MET A 582 6.31 -22.52 -15.84
C MET A 582 7.58 -23.00 -15.12
N ASN A 583 7.72 -22.71 -13.83
CA ASN A 583 8.89 -23.10 -13.04
C ASN A 583 8.78 -24.52 -12.43
N PHE A 584 7.57 -24.95 -12.08
CA PHE A 584 7.30 -26.23 -11.36
C PHE A 584 6.11 -26.96 -11.99
N GLN A 585 6.32 -27.52 -13.18
CA GLN A 585 5.30 -28.20 -14.00
C GLN A 585 4.71 -29.47 -13.37
N GLN A 586 5.42 -30.05 -12.39
CA GLN A 586 5.01 -31.29 -11.71
C GLN A 586 3.88 -31.12 -10.71
N PHE A 587 3.46 -29.87 -10.39
CA PHE A 587 2.38 -29.59 -9.45
C PHE A 587 1.13 -29.11 -10.16
N GLU A 588 -0.02 -29.46 -9.61
CA GLU A 588 -1.32 -28.94 -10.02
C GLU A 588 -1.69 -27.73 -9.17
N TYR A 589 -2.14 -26.64 -9.82
CA TYR A 589 -2.51 -25.39 -9.16
C TYR A 589 -3.98 -25.07 -9.37
N LEU A 590 -4.75 -25.12 -8.31
CA LEU A 590 -6.07 -24.51 -8.25
C LEU A 590 -5.93 -22.99 -8.23
N GLN A 591 -6.96 -22.25 -8.61
CA GLN A 591 -6.90 -20.79 -8.63
C GLN A 591 -8.17 -20.17 -8.07
N TYR A 592 -7.99 -19.05 -7.38
CA TYR A 592 -9.04 -18.11 -7.05
C TYR A 592 -8.61 -16.71 -7.43
N ASN A 593 -9.15 -16.22 -8.55
CA ASN A 593 -8.77 -14.97 -9.18
C ASN A 593 -9.89 -13.94 -9.03
N LYS A 594 -9.55 -12.70 -8.66
CA LYS A 594 -10.49 -11.59 -8.53
C LYS A 594 -9.95 -10.35 -9.24
N VAL A 595 -10.71 -9.83 -10.22
CA VAL A 595 -10.34 -8.61 -10.97
C VAL A 595 -11.50 -7.63 -10.87
N GLN A 596 -11.59 -6.92 -9.75
CA GLN A 596 -12.72 -6.04 -9.42
C GLN A 596 -12.28 -4.66 -8.90
N GLY A 597 -10.97 -4.40 -8.89
CA GLY A 597 -10.44 -3.17 -8.29
C GLY A 597 -10.61 -3.08 -6.77
N LEU A 598 -10.81 -4.21 -6.11
CA LEU A 598 -11.03 -4.36 -4.67
C LEU A 598 -10.17 -5.50 -4.12
N PRO A 599 -9.71 -5.40 -2.86
CA PRO A 599 -9.07 -6.54 -2.18
C PRO A 599 -10.05 -7.71 -2.02
N PHE A 600 -9.53 -8.88 -1.66
CA PHE A 600 -10.36 -9.99 -1.20
C PHE A 600 -11.12 -9.62 0.07
N THR A 601 -12.24 -10.34 0.35
CA THR A 601 -12.83 -10.40 1.68
C THR A 601 -12.41 -11.69 2.39
N VAL A 602 -12.35 -11.66 3.70
CA VAL A 602 -12.04 -12.86 4.50
C VAL A 602 -13.15 -13.91 4.34
N ALA A 603 -14.40 -13.46 4.24
CA ALA A 603 -15.56 -14.32 4.04
C ALA A 603 -15.47 -15.11 2.72
N GLU A 604 -15.26 -14.43 1.56
CA GLU A 604 -15.18 -15.12 0.27
C GLU A 604 -14.01 -16.11 0.19
N LEU A 605 -12.87 -15.78 0.83
CA LEU A 605 -11.72 -16.67 0.91
C LEU A 605 -12.02 -17.90 1.77
N THR A 606 -12.63 -17.70 2.94
CA THR A 606 -13.00 -18.76 3.87
C THR A 606 -13.97 -19.76 3.20
N ASP A 607 -14.99 -19.25 2.52
CA ASP A 607 -15.95 -20.07 1.77
C ASP A 607 -15.26 -20.86 0.67
N LYS A 608 -14.35 -20.21 -0.07
CA LYS A 608 -13.62 -20.85 -1.16
C LYS A 608 -12.68 -21.94 -0.67
N PHE A 609 -11.95 -21.69 0.41
CA PHE A 609 -11.04 -22.70 0.99
C PHE A 609 -11.80 -23.89 1.57
N ASN A 610 -12.96 -23.69 2.19
CA ASN A 610 -13.82 -24.79 2.62
C ASN A 610 -14.29 -25.65 1.44
N GLN A 611 -14.71 -25.04 0.32
CA GLN A 611 -15.09 -25.79 -0.89
C GLN A 611 -13.94 -26.69 -1.39
N PHE A 612 -12.70 -26.18 -1.42
CA PHE A 612 -11.55 -26.98 -1.85
C PHE A 612 -11.16 -28.07 -0.84
N LEU A 613 -11.29 -27.82 0.47
CA LEU A 613 -11.06 -28.85 1.49
C LEU A 613 -12.09 -29.98 1.41
N GLU A 614 -13.34 -29.67 1.10
CA GLU A 614 -14.43 -30.62 0.95
C GLU A 614 -14.43 -31.37 -0.40
N GLY A 615 -13.57 -30.98 -1.34
CA GLY A 615 -13.47 -31.61 -2.66
C GLY A 615 -14.58 -31.20 -3.64
N LYS A 616 -15.20 -30.03 -3.41
CA LYS A 616 -16.26 -29.46 -4.27
C LYS A 616 -15.71 -28.47 -5.28
#